data_3ea6a1779636e39c372859e22840e2cc
#
_entry.id   3ea6a1779636e39c372859e22840e2cc
#
_cell.length_a   1.000
_cell.length_b   1.000
_cell.length_c   1.000
_cell.angle_alpha   90.00
_cell.angle_beta   90.00
_cell.angle_gamma   90.00
#
_symmetry.space_group_name_H-M   'P 1'
#
loop_
_entity.id
_entity.type
_entity.pdbx_description
1 polymer ?
#
loop_
_entity_poly.entity_id
_entity_poly.type
_entity_poly.pdbx_seq_one_letter_code
_entity_poly.pdbx_strand_id
1 'polypeptide(L)'
;VGDGGAFAGDGRWPPGAVAVLLALVALLVAGTLKVAPLGSAVVDVAIPAMWGTAAERQLAAWAPFDASKGEEGVSVHGALLIALLAALAALAARGFSRLDDGVPRSARAALALLVGTLLAAAAQMRVEADALRLVVTGRTLAVGAALAAVALAARRLPADARREWLRESWRFVRQIAVLLLAGVFLVGVARAWLQPEWIRAVAGDNSVLANLAAVAFGVVMYFPTLVEVPVARLFLDLGMHPGPLLAYLMADPELSLQSMLMVGAVIGRTKAAAYVALVAGFSVVAGLLHGAAHDGARWADGVIYAAPGVLALVFFAAWRAGRRRAVPVRAAAATQAGDRP
;
A
#
# COMPACT_ATOMS: atom_id res chain seq x y z
N VAL A 1 -18.62 -2.14 22.73
CA VAL A 1 -18.66 -3.59 22.66
C VAL A 1 -19.95 -3.91 21.92
N GLY A 2 -19.88 -3.93 20.57
CA GLY A 2 -21.02 -4.28 19.72
C GLY A 2 -20.94 -5.76 19.39
N ASP A 3 -22.04 -6.44 19.56
CA ASP A 3 -22.25 -7.84 19.30
C ASP A 3 -21.69 -8.26 17.93
N GLY A 4 -20.71 -9.13 17.93
CA GLY A 4 -20.14 -9.80 16.75
C GLY A 4 -21.07 -10.83 16.10
N GLY A 5 -22.38 -10.57 16.04
CA GLY A 5 -23.40 -11.52 15.65
C GLY A 5 -23.55 -11.83 14.16
N ALA A 6 -22.79 -11.20 13.28
CA ALA A 6 -22.92 -11.46 11.83
C ALA A 6 -22.06 -12.64 11.30
N PHE A 7 -21.13 -13.18 12.12
CA PHE A 7 -20.21 -14.26 11.71
C PHE A 7 -20.27 -15.52 12.60
N ALA A 8 -21.22 -15.61 13.50
CA ALA A 8 -21.42 -16.77 14.40
C ALA A 8 -22.33 -17.84 13.78
N GLY A 9 -22.00 -18.31 12.57
CA GLY A 9 -22.66 -19.43 11.92
C GLY A 9 -21.67 -20.14 11.02
N ASP A 10 -21.42 -21.39 11.23
CA ASP A 10 -20.72 -22.40 10.39
C ASP A 10 -19.31 -22.10 9.83
N GLY A 11 -18.62 -21.04 10.25
CA GLY A 11 -17.28 -20.70 9.79
C GLY A 11 -17.16 -20.44 8.27
N ARG A 12 -18.27 -20.34 7.54
CA ARG A 12 -18.30 -20.07 6.10
C ARG A 12 -18.70 -18.63 5.83
N TRP A 13 -17.84 -17.93 5.11
CA TRP A 13 -18.12 -16.58 4.64
C TRP A 13 -19.33 -16.56 3.70
N PRO A 14 -20.28 -15.62 3.86
CA PRO A 14 -21.40 -15.51 2.93
C PRO A 14 -20.87 -15.23 1.51
N PRO A 15 -21.42 -15.88 0.46
CA PRO A 15 -20.90 -15.77 -0.91
C PRO A 15 -20.82 -14.34 -1.43
N GLY A 16 -21.74 -13.47 -1.01
CA GLY A 16 -21.73 -12.05 -1.35
C GLY A 16 -20.52 -11.31 -0.77
N ALA A 17 -20.10 -11.60 0.47
CA ALA A 17 -18.94 -10.99 1.09
C ALA A 17 -17.63 -11.44 0.42
N VAL A 18 -17.53 -12.73 0.07
CA VAL A 18 -16.39 -13.24 -0.70
C VAL A 18 -16.30 -12.57 -2.08
N ALA A 19 -17.42 -12.40 -2.77
CA ALA A 19 -17.46 -11.73 -4.06
C ALA A 19 -17.00 -10.27 -3.98
N VAL A 20 -17.41 -9.53 -2.94
CA VAL A 20 -16.94 -8.15 -2.71
C VAL A 20 -15.45 -8.13 -2.42
N LEU A 21 -14.95 -9.02 -1.55
CA LEU A 21 -13.52 -9.11 -1.24
C LEU A 21 -12.69 -9.37 -2.50
N LEU A 22 -13.07 -10.36 -3.30
CA LEU A 22 -12.37 -10.68 -4.55
C LEU A 22 -12.41 -9.52 -5.56
N ALA A 23 -13.54 -8.82 -5.66
CA ALA A 23 -13.67 -7.66 -6.53
C ALA A 23 -12.79 -6.47 -6.05
N LEU A 24 -12.67 -6.26 -4.73
CA LEU A 24 -11.76 -5.26 -4.15
C LEU A 24 -10.29 -5.62 -4.38
N VAL A 25 -9.92 -6.89 -4.24
CA VAL A 25 -8.56 -7.37 -4.58
C VAL A 25 -8.29 -7.17 -6.07
N ALA A 26 -9.25 -7.49 -6.95
CA ALA A 26 -9.12 -7.24 -8.38
C ALA A 26 -8.94 -5.74 -8.70
N LEU A 27 -9.67 -4.86 -7.99
CA LEU A 27 -9.51 -3.41 -8.12
C LEU A 27 -8.13 -2.94 -7.69
N LEU A 28 -7.62 -3.44 -6.56
CA LEU A 28 -6.28 -3.14 -6.08
C LEU A 28 -5.23 -3.58 -7.11
N VAL A 29 -5.32 -4.81 -7.60
CA VAL A 29 -4.39 -5.36 -8.61
C VAL A 29 -4.47 -4.54 -9.91
N ALA A 30 -5.67 -4.22 -10.40
CA ALA A 30 -5.85 -3.42 -11.62
C ALA A 30 -5.23 -2.01 -11.50
N GLY A 31 -5.32 -1.41 -10.31
CA GLY A 31 -4.75 -0.07 -10.05
C GLY A 31 -3.23 -0.06 -9.88
N THR A 32 -2.65 -1.12 -9.32
CA THR A 32 -1.23 -1.15 -8.93
C THR A 32 -0.34 -1.91 -9.91
N LEU A 33 -0.85 -2.90 -10.62
CA LEU A 33 -0.06 -3.76 -11.49
C LEU A 33 0.47 -3.00 -12.71
N LYS A 34 1.79 -2.91 -12.83
CA LYS A 34 2.49 -2.26 -13.95
C LYS A 34 2.94 -3.31 -14.97
N VAL A 35 2.02 -3.83 -15.77
CA VAL A 35 2.33 -4.73 -16.90
C VAL A 35 2.18 -3.99 -18.24
N ALA A 36 3.09 -4.26 -19.17
CA ALA A 36 3.16 -3.58 -20.45
C ALA A 36 1.81 -3.53 -21.22
N PRO A 37 1.02 -4.61 -21.32
CA PRO A 37 -0.27 -4.58 -22.03
C PRO A 37 -1.28 -3.60 -21.42
N LEU A 38 -1.25 -3.40 -20.11
CA LEU A 38 -2.15 -2.45 -19.42
C LEU A 38 -1.70 -0.99 -19.56
N GLY A 39 -0.45 -0.75 -19.95
CA GLY A 39 0.09 0.59 -20.18
C GLY A 39 -0.19 1.14 -21.57
N SER A 40 -0.60 0.30 -22.54
CA SER A 40 -0.89 0.74 -23.90
C SER A 40 -2.12 1.65 -23.96
N ALA A 41 -2.04 2.70 -24.79
CA ALA A 41 -3.17 3.55 -25.08
C ALA A 41 -4.23 2.75 -25.89
N VAL A 42 -5.47 2.78 -25.43
CA VAL A 42 -6.64 2.19 -26.11
C VAL A 42 -7.42 3.29 -26.84
N VAL A 43 -7.56 4.43 -26.18
CA VAL A 43 -8.22 5.61 -26.75
C VAL A 43 -7.36 6.82 -26.42
N ASP A 44 -7.11 7.66 -27.42
CA ASP A 44 -6.38 8.89 -27.30
C ASP A 44 -7.20 10.02 -27.94
N VAL A 45 -7.70 10.92 -27.11
CA VAL A 45 -8.56 12.02 -27.55
C VAL A 45 -7.87 13.35 -27.22
N ALA A 46 -7.66 14.16 -28.27
CA ALA A 46 -7.20 15.53 -28.12
C ALA A 46 -8.41 16.47 -28.11
N ILE A 47 -8.61 17.18 -27.02
CA ILE A 47 -9.68 18.16 -26.86
C ILE A 47 -9.02 19.55 -26.99
N PRO A 48 -9.43 20.42 -27.92
CA PRO A 48 -8.92 21.76 -28.02
C PRO A 48 -9.06 22.52 -26.69
N ALA A 49 -7.94 23.01 -26.14
CA ALA A 49 -7.92 23.64 -24.81
C ALA A 49 -6.88 24.76 -24.76
N MET A 50 -7.18 25.85 -25.44
CA MET A 50 -6.32 27.05 -25.51
C MET A 50 -5.96 27.64 -24.13
N TRP A 51 -6.72 27.29 -23.09
CA TRP A 51 -6.46 27.68 -21.70
C TRP A 51 -5.45 26.77 -20.98
N GLY A 52 -5.14 25.60 -21.53
CA GLY A 52 -4.35 24.54 -20.85
C GLY A 52 -2.98 25.02 -20.44
N THR A 53 -2.21 25.60 -21.37
CA THR A 53 -0.86 26.12 -21.11
C THR A 53 -0.85 27.33 -20.16
N ALA A 54 -1.91 28.14 -20.19
CA ALA A 54 -2.07 29.26 -19.26
C ALA A 54 -2.35 28.74 -17.84
N ALA A 55 -3.19 27.70 -17.71
CA ALA A 55 -3.49 27.07 -16.44
C ALA A 55 -2.24 26.41 -15.82
N GLU A 56 -1.42 25.69 -16.60
CA GLU A 56 -0.17 25.12 -16.10
C GLU A 56 0.82 26.18 -15.61
N ARG A 57 0.97 27.27 -16.36
CA ARG A 57 1.80 28.40 -15.91
C ARG A 57 1.28 29.02 -14.62
N GLN A 58 -0.03 29.15 -14.46
CA GLN A 58 -0.62 29.70 -13.25
C GLN A 58 -0.47 28.76 -12.06
N LEU A 59 -0.62 27.44 -12.27
CA LEU A 59 -0.37 26.43 -11.25
C LEU A 59 1.10 26.42 -10.81
N ALA A 60 2.04 26.52 -11.74
CA ALA A 60 3.47 26.62 -11.43
C ALA A 60 3.82 27.93 -10.67
N ALA A 61 3.10 29.01 -10.92
CA ALA A 61 3.27 30.24 -10.15
C ALA A 61 2.71 30.14 -8.72
N TRP A 62 1.63 29.39 -8.53
CA TRP A 62 1.02 29.17 -7.20
C TRP A 62 1.75 28.13 -6.35
N ALA A 63 2.27 27.09 -6.99
CA ALA A 63 3.04 26.02 -6.36
C ALA A 63 4.40 25.92 -7.05
N PRO A 64 5.32 26.85 -6.76
CA PRO A 64 6.66 26.83 -7.35
C PRO A 64 7.38 25.54 -6.92
N PHE A 65 8.09 24.94 -7.84
CA PHE A 65 8.82 23.70 -7.63
C PHE A 65 10.24 23.81 -8.16
N ASP A 66 11.15 23.09 -7.55
CA ASP A 66 12.56 23.04 -7.94
C ASP A 66 12.88 21.67 -8.54
N ALA A 67 12.89 21.58 -9.86
CA ALA A 67 13.20 20.34 -10.57
C ALA A 67 14.61 19.80 -10.26
N SER A 68 15.55 20.66 -9.84
CA SER A 68 16.90 20.23 -9.43
C SER A 68 16.89 19.42 -8.14
N LYS A 69 15.86 19.61 -7.32
CA LYS A 69 15.60 18.82 -6.09
C LYS A 69 14.66 17.64 -6.29
N GLY A 70 14.36 17.28 -7.54
CA GLY A 70 13.42 16.22 -7.85
C GLY A 70 11.96 16.56 -7.54
N GLU A 71 11.63 17.85 -7.40
CA GLU A 71 10.26 18.30 -7.19
C GLU A 71 9.49 18.27 -8.51
N GLU A 72 8.26 17.81 -8.46
CA GLU A 72 7.33 17.81 -9.59
C GLU A 72 6.29 18.94 -9.39
N GLY A 73 6.08 19.74 -10.41
CA GLY A 73 5.05 20.77 -10.39
C GLY A 73 3.64 20.18 -10.40
N VAL A 74 2.66 20.98 -9.96
CA VAL A 74 1.25 20.59 -10.00
C VAL A 74 0.74 20.73 -11.42
N SER A 75 0.50 19.60 -12.11
CA SER A 75 -0.12 19.59 -13.44
C SER A 75 -1.62 19.90 -13.35
N VAL A 76 -2.25 20.26 -14.48
CA VAL A 76 -3.72 20.41 -14.57
C VAL A 76 -4.44 19.14 -14.13
N HIS A 77 -3.91 17.97 -14.49
CA HIS A 77 -4.45 16.68 -14.04
C HIS A 77 -4.36 16.51 -12.52
N GLY A 78 -3.22 16.83 -11.92
CA GLY A 78 -3.02 16.80 -10.48
C GLY A 78 -3.97 17.74 -9.73
N ALA A 79 -4.11 18.97 -10.22
CA ALA A 79 -5.05 19.94 -9.66
C ALA A 79 -6.50 19.46 -9.73
N LEU A 80 -6.91 18.85 -10.85
CA LEU A 80 -8.22 18.22 -10.98
C LEU A 80 -8.43 17.12 -9.94
N LEU A 81 -7.47 16.21 -9.77
CA LEU A 81 -7.56 15.13 -8.79
C LEU A 81 -7.64 15.68 -7.36
N ILE A 82 -6.87 16.71 -7.02
CA ILE A 82 -6.94 17.38 -5.70
C ILE A 82 -8.34 17.97 -5.48
N ALA A 83 -8.91 18.65 -6.48
CA ALA A 83 -10.25 19.22 -6.40
C ALA A 83 -11.32 18.13 -6.24
N LEU A 84 -11.22 17.02 -6.99
CA LEU A 84 -12.13 15.88 -6.88
C LEU A 84 -12.03 15.21 -5.49
N LEU A 85 -10.82 15.05 -4.95
CA LEU A 85 -10.61 14.51 -3.60
C LEU A 85 -11.18 15.42 -2.52
N ALA A 86 -11.01 16.75 -2.64
CA ALA A 86 -11.59 17.72 -1.70
C ALA A 86 -13.13 17.69 -1.74
N ALA A 87 -13.72 17.65 -2.94
CA ALA A 87 -15.16 17.52 -3.12
C ALA A 87 -15.68 16.19 -2.55
N LEU A 88 -14.96 15.09 -2.81
CA LEU A 88 -15.25 13.77 -2.27
C LEU A 88 -15.23 13.78 -0.74
N ALA A 89 -14.20 14.35 -0.12
CA ALA A 89 -14.09 14.45 1.33
C ALA A 89 -15.26 15.22 1.93
N ALA A 90 -15.65 16.35 1.33
CA ALA A 90 -16.78 17.17 1.78
C ALA A 90 -18.12 16.43 1.66
N LEU A 91 -18.38 15.74 0.55
CA LEU A 91 -19.59 14.95 0.33
C LEU A 91 -19.64 13.72 1.25
N ALA A 92 -18.51 13.03 1.40
CA ALA A 92 -18.38 11.85 2.26
C ALA A 92 -18.62 12.23 3.73
N ALA A 93 -18.02 13.33 4.21
CA ALA A 93 -18.22 13.80 5.58
C ALA A 93 -19.70 14.09 5.87
N ARG A 94 -20.45 14.66 4.91
CA ARG A 94 -21.89 14.93 5.06
C ARG A 94 -22.75 13.69 4.90
N GLY A 95 -22.36 12.77 4.00
CA GLY A 95 -23.16 11.62 3.60
C GLY A 95 -23.04 10.45 4.57
N PHE A 96 -21.82 10.07 4.92
CA PHE A 96 -21.58 8.89 5.74
C PHE A 96 -21.79 9.12 7.25
N SER A 97 -21.95 10.37 7.69
CA SER A 97 -22.35 10.67 9.07
C SER A 97 -23.85 10.40 9.35
N ARG A 98 -24.67 10.15 8.32
CA ARG A 98 -26.13 9.99 8.40
C ARG A 98 -26.60 8.66 7.79
N LEU A 99 -25.84 7.59 7.97
CA LEU A 99 -26.18 6.26 7.42
C LEU A 99 -27.25 5.51 8.22
N ASP A 100 -27.62 6.00 9.41
CA ASP A 100 -28.54 5.30 10.31
C ASP A 100 -29.95 5.19 9.72
N ASP A 101 -30.42 6.22 9.00
CA ASP A 101 -31.73 6.27 8.35
C ASP A 101 -31.74 5.74 6.91
N GLY A 102 -30.64 5.13 6.45
CA GLY A 102 -30.47 4.67 5.07
C GLY A 102 -29.26 5.30 4.37
N VAL A 103 -29.08 5.02 3.07
CA VAL A 103 -28.00 5.63 2.28
C VAL A 103 -28.49 6.96 1.69
N PRO A 104 -28.12 8.12 2.26
CA PRO A 104 -28.59 9.42 1.83
C PRO A 104 -28.09 9.78 0.42
N ARG A 105 -28.71 10.77 -0.21
CA ARG A 105 -28.30 11.24 -1.56
C ARG A 105 -26.84 11.70 -1.60
N SER A 106 -26.36 12.36 -0.53
CA SER A 106 -24.97 12.80 -0.38
C SER A 106 -23.97 11.63 -0.33
N ALA A 107 -24.29 10.52 0.33
CA ALA A 107 -23.44 9.32 0.33
C ALA A 107 -23.41 8.65 -1.05
N ARG A 108 -24.54 8.61 -1.74
CA ARG A 108 -24.57 8.10 -3.13
C ARG A 108 -23.78 8.98 -4.08
N ALA A 109 -23.87 10.30 -3.94
CA ALA A 109 -23.06 11.25 -4.69
C ALA A 109 -21.56 11.09 -4.39
N ALA A 110 -21.20 10.89 -3.13
CA ALA A 110 -19.81 10.61 -2.73
C ALA A 110 -19.28 9.32 -3.37
N LEU A 111 -20.08 8.24 -3.39
CA LEU A 111 -19.68 6.99 -4.06
C LEU A 111 -19.53 7.17 -5.57
N ALA A 112 -20.44 7.89 -6.22
CA ALA A 112 -20.34 8.19 -7.66
C ALA A 112 -19.09 9.05 -7.96
N LEU A 113 -18.82 10.05 -7.11
CA LEU A 113 -17.63 10.88 -7.23
C LEU A 113 -16.34 10.09 -6.98
N LEU A 114 -16.34 9.15 -6.03
CA LEU A 114 -15.22 8.22 -5.79
C LEU A 114 -14.91 7.40 -7.05
N VAL A 115 -15.93 6.81 -7.68
CA VAL A 115 -15.77 6.07 -8.93
C VAL A 115 -15.18 6.97 -10.01
N GLY A 116 -15.73 8.19 -10.19
CA GLY A 116 -15.21 9.17 -11.15
C GLY A 116 -13.74 9.56 -10.86
N THR A 117 -13.39 9.78 -9.59
CA THR A 117 -12.02 10.11 -9.19
C THR A 117 -11.05 8.96 -9.47
N LEU A 118 -11.44 7.72 -9.18
CA LEU A 118 -10.59 6.54 -9.47
C LEU A 118 -10.39 6.33 -10.97
N LEU A 119 -11.41 6.56 -11.78
CA LEU A 119 -11.29 6.49 -13.24
C LEU A 119 -10.43 7.63 -13.79
N ALA A 120 -10.60 8.85 -13.26
CA ALA A 120 -9.76 9.99 -13.62
C ALA A 120 -8.29 9.74 -13.24
N ALA A 121 -8.03 9.18 -12.07
CA ALA A 121 -6.67 8.83 -11.62
C ALA A 121 -6.03 7.70 -12.43
N ALA A 122 -6.84 6.78 -12.96
CA ALA A 122 -6.39 5.69 -13.83
C ALA A 122 -6.14 6.15 -15.28
N ALA A 123 -6.79 7.23 -15.72
CA ALA A 123 -6.56 7.85 -17.03
C ALA A 123 -5.33 8.75 -16.98
N GLN A 124 -4.73 9.02 -18.14
CA GLN A 124 -3.65 10.00 -18.27
C GLN A 124 -4.19 11.25 -18.95
N MET A 125 -3.98 12.40 -18.33
CA MET A 125 -4.34 13.68 -18.89
C MET A 125 -3.08 14.54 -18.99
N ARG A 126 -2.79 15.04 -20.19
CA ARG A 126 -1.63 15.90 -20.46
C ARG A 126 -2.07 17.13 -21.24
N VAL A 127 -1.45 18.25 -20.94
CA VAL A 127 -1.61 19.47 -21.73
C VAL A 127 -0.49 19.50 -22.76
N GLU A 128 -0.83 19.51 -24.03
CA GLU A 128 0.12 19.63 -25.15
C GLU A 128 -0.27 20.82 -26.02
N ALA A 129 0.58 21.86 -26.01
CA ALA A 129 0.35 23.11 -26.74
C ALA A 129 -1.06 23.69 -26.51
N ASP A 130 -1.96 23.56 -27.48
CA ASP A 130 -3.32 24.10 -27.43
C ASP A 130 -4.39 23.00 -27.23
N ALA A 131 -4.00 21.81 -26.80
CA ALA A 131 -4.90 20.67 -26.60
C ALA A 131 -4.69 20.00 -25.25
N LEU A 132 -5.82 19.56 -24.66
CA LEU A 132 -5.85 18.65 -23.54
C LEU A 132 -5.97 17.23 -24.09
N ARG A 133 -4.92 16.43 -23.88
CA ARG A 133 -4.88 15.05 -24.34
C ARG A 133 -5.32 14.13 -23.24
N LEU A 134 -6.41 13.40 -23.48
CA LEU A 134 -6.94 12.37 -22.58
C LEU A 134 -6.63 10.99 -23.16
N VAL A 135 -5.76 10.25 -22.45
CA VAL A 135 -5.37 8.90 -22.86
C VAL A 135 -6.01 7.89 -21.92
N VAL A 136 -6.90 7.07 -22.46
CA VAL A 136 -7.48 5.90 -21.78
C VAL A 136 -6.60 4.70 -22.09
N THR A 137 -6.01 4.11 -21.05
CA THR A 137 -5.14 2.95 -21.19
C THR A 137 -5.87 1.65 -20.85
N GLY A 138 -5.26 0.51 -21.16
CA GLY A 138 -5.76 -0.79 -20.70
C GLY A 138 -5.96 -0.85 -19.18
N ARG A 139 -5.14 -0.12 -18.40
CA ARG A 139 -5.30 0.01 -16.95
C ARG A 139 -6.60 0.74 -16.59
N THR A 140 -6.94 1.82 -17.27
CA THR A 140 -8.19 2.55 -17.06
C THR A 140 -9.40 1.63 -17.26
N LEU A 141 -9.37 0.79 -18.32
CA LEU A 141 -10.42 -0.20 -18.58
C LEU A 141 -10.47 -1.29 -17.50
N ALA A 142 -9.32 -1.79 -17.06
CA ALA A 142 -9.24 -2.79 -16.00
C ALA A 142 -9.79 -2.26 -14.67
N VAL A 143 -9.44 -1.02 -14.29
CA VAL A 143 -10.00 -0.33 -13.13
C VAL A 143 -11.51 -0.14 -13.27
N GLY A 144 -11.99 0.28 -14.43
CA GLY A 144 -13.44 0.42 -14.72
C GLY A 144 -14.18 -0.90 -14.57
N ALA A 145 -13.65 -1.98 -15.14
CA ALA A 145 -14.24 -3.32 -15.01
C ALA A 145 -14.24 -3.81 -13.55
N ALA A 146 -13.16 -3.58 -12.81
CA ALA A 146 -13.08 -3.94 -11.39
C ALA A 146 -14.07 -3.12 -10.54
N LEU A 147 -14.22 -1.83 -10.79
CA LEU A 147 -15.23 -1.00 -10.13
C LEU A 147 -16.66 -1.48 -10.42
N ALA A 148 -16.95 -1.87 -11.66
CA ALA A 148 -18.23 -2.47 -12.02
C ALA A 148 -18.45 -3.80 -11.27
N ALA A 149 -17.42 -4.64 -11.17
CA ALA A 149 -17.47 -5.88 -10.40
C ALA A 149 -17.75 -5.63 -8.90
N VAL A 150 -17.11 -4.63 -8.28
CA VAL A 150 -17.38 -4.21 -6.89
C VAL A 150 -18.84 -3.77 -6.75
N ALA A 151 -19.35 -2.93 -7.67
CA ALA A 151 -20.72 -2.46 -7.62
C ALA A 151 -21.75 -3.61 -7.76
N LEU A 152 -21.48 -4.57 -8.66
CA LEU A 152 -22.34 -5.74 -8.86
C LEU A 152 -22.30 -6.68 -7.66
N ALA A 153 -21.11 -6.94 -7.09
CA ALA A 153 -20.95 -7.75 -5.90
C ALA A 153 -21.63 -7.11 -4.67
N ALA A 154 -21.50 -5.80 -4.50
CA ALA A 154 -22.14 -5.06 -3.41
C ALA A 154 -23.68 -5.09 -3.50
N ARG A 155 -24.27 -5.21 -4.69
CA ARG A 155 -25.72 -5.38 -4.85
C ARG A 155 -26.24 -6.72 -4.34
N ARG A 156 -25.38 -7.74 -4.26
CA ARG A 156 -25.70 -9.07 -3.70
C ARG A 156 -25.69 -9.12 -2.18
N LEU A 157 -25.17 -8.08 -1.54
CA LEU A 157 -25.20 -7.97 -0.09
C LEU A 157 -26.59 -7.51 0.39
N PRO A 158 -27.10 -8.03 1.54
CA PRO A 158 -28.25 -7.47 2.23
C PRO A 158 -28.06 -5.98 2.51
N ALA A 159 -29.17 -5.24 2.52
CA ALA A 159 -29.12 -3.77 2.70
C ALA A 159 -28.43 -3.36 4.01
N ASP A 160 -28.64 -4.13 5.07
CA ASP A 160 -28.03 -3.87 6.39
C ASP A 160 -26.53 -4.14 6.40
N ALA A 161 -26.09 -5.27 5.84
CA ALA A 161 -24.68 -5.60 5.71
C ALA A 161 -23.94 -4.56 4.84
N ARG A 162 -24.58 -4.07 3.79
CA ARG A 162 -24.01 -3.01 2.94
C ARG A 162 -23.88 -1.68 3.68
N ARG A 163 -24.87 -1.29 4.48
CA ARG A 163 -24.82 -0.08 5.31
C ARG A 163 -23.72 -0.18 6.36
N GLU A 164 -23.65 -1.32 7.05
CA GLU A 164 -22.62 -1.56 8.07
C GLU A 164 -21.22 -1.52 7.44
N TRP A 165 -21.00 -2.16 6.30
CA TRP A 165 -19.74 -2.09 5.57
C TRP A 165 -19.35 -0.66 5.22
N LEU A 166 -20.28 0.16 4.71
CA LEU A 166 -20.01 1.58 4.40
C LEU A 166 -19.69 2.38 5.66
N ARG A 167 -20.38 2.13 6.78
CA ARG A 167 -20.16 2.81 8.07
C ARG A 167 -18.75 2.49 8.61
N GLU A 168 -18.39 1.21 8.64
CA GLU A 168 -17.08 0.77 9.10
C GLU A 168 -15.96 1.29 8.18
N SER A 169 -16.14 1.20 6.87
CA SER A 169 -15.18 1.75 5.90
C SER A 169 -14.99 3.26 6.11
N TRP A 170 -16.06 4.01 6.34
CA TRP A 170 -15.97 5.45 6.60
C TRP A 170 -15.27 5.78 7.93
N ARG A 171 -15.55 4.99 8.97
CA ARG A 171 -14.85 5.12 10.27
C ARG A 171 -13.34 4.93 10.08
N PHE A 172 -12.97 3.91 9.34
CA PHE A 172 -11.58 3.59 9.03
C PHE A 172 -10.90 4.69 8.19
N VAL A 173 -11.59 5.16 7.13
CA VAL A 173 -11.09 6.27 6.29
C VAL A 173 -10.83 7.53 7.11
N ARG A 174 -11.74 7.93 8.00
CA ARG A 174 -11.53 9.12 8.85
C ARG A 174 -10.30 8.98 9.76
N GLN A 175 -10.13 7.80 10.35
CA GLN A 175 -8.99 7.53 11.23
C GLN A 175 -7.66 7.58 10.46
N ILE A 176 -7.62 6.96 9.27
CA ILE A 176 -6.44 6.91 8.41
C ILE A 176 -6.14 8.27 7.79
N ALA A 177 -7.15 9.01 7.31
CA ALA A 177 -6.96 10.26 6.61
C ALA A 177 -6.25 11.32 7.48
N VAL A 178 -6.60 11.42 8.76
CA VAL A 178 -5.95 12.37 9.69
C VAL A 178 -4.46 12.02 9.83
N LEU A 179 -4.15 10.74 10.02
CA LEU A 179 -2.77 10.28 10.18
C LEU A 179 -1.96 10.47 8.89
N LEU A 180 -2.56 10.15 7.74
CA LEU A 180 -1.91 10.32 6.44
C LEU A 180 -1.63 11.80 6.13
N LEU A 181 -2.60 12.69 6.35
CA LEU A 181 -2.42 14.13 6.13
C LEU A 181 -1.34 14.71 7.05
N ALA A 182 -1.34 14.32 8.33
CA ALA A 182 -0.30 14.73 9.27
C ALA A 182 1.08 14.22 8.81
N GLY A 183 1.16 12.97 8.37
CA GLY A 183 2.39 12.37 7.85
C GLY A 183 2.92 13.07 6.60
N VAL A 184 2.07 13.32 5.61
CA VAL A 184 2.44 14.04 4.39
C VAL A 184 2.91 15.47 4.71
N PHE A 185 2.24 16.15 5.65
CA PHE A 185 2.66 17.46 6.13
C PHE A 185 4.04 17.41 6.78
N LEU A 186 4.28 16.45 7.68
CA LEU A 186 5.58 16.27 8.33
C LEU A 186 6.69 15.94 7.32
N VAL A 187 6.40 15.12 6.30
CA VAL A 187 7.34 14.83 5.21
C VAL A 187 7.66 16.09 4.42
N GLY A 188 6.69 16.94 4.15
CA GLY A 188 6.91 18.25 3.49
C GLY A 188 7.81 19.16 4.32
N VAL A 189 7.60 19.23 5.63
CA VAL A 189 8.47 20.00 6.56
C VAL A 189 9.87 19.39 6.59
N ALA A 190 9.99 18.06 6.71
CA ALA A 190 11.27 17.37 6.71
C ALA A 190 12.07 17.62 5.43
N ARG A 191 11.40 17.63 4.27
CA ARG A 191 12.01 17.94 2.98
C ARG A 191 12.67 19.32 2.95
N ALA A 192 12.06 20.32 3.60
CA ALA A 192 12.62 21.67 3.65
C ALA A 192 13.90 21.76 4.50
N TRP A 193 14.13 20.82 5.42
CA TRP A 193 15.26 20.82 6.34
C TRP A 193 16.35 19.84 5.96
N LEU A 194 15.99 18.69 5.35
CA LEU A 194 16.93 17.66 4.95
C LEU A 194 17.69 18.08 3.69
N GLN A 195 19.02 18.09 3.79
CA GLN A 195 19.88 18.33 2.66
C GLN A 195 20.13 17.01 1.90
N PRO A 196 20.01 17.02 0.56
CA PRO A 196 20.26 15.82 -0.26
C PRO A 196 21.66 15.23 -0.04
N GLU A 197 22.66 16.07 0.26
CA GLU A 197 24.03 15.68 0.49
C GLU A 197 24.17 14.75 1.71
N TRP A 198 23.39 14.98 2.76
CA TRP A 198 23.40 14.13 3.96
C TRP A 198 22.86 12.74 3.66
N ILE A 199 21.78 12.66 2.91
CA ILE A 199 21.16 11.38 2.55
C ILE A 199 22.08 10.61 1.60
N ARG A 200 22.65 11.29 0.59
CA ARG A 200 23.61 10.68 -0.35
C ARG A 200 24.88 10.20 0.33
N ALA A 201 25.38 10.93 1.31
CA ALA A 201 26.59 10.55 2.04
C ALA A 201 26.41 9.24 2.86
N VAL A 202 25.20 9.00 3.38
CA VAL A 202 24.91 7.85 4.26
C VAL A 202 24.34 6.66 3.48
N ALA A 203 23.48 6.92 2.51
CA ALA A 203 22.65 5.91 1.84
C ALA A 203 22.54 6.13 0.32
N GLY A 204 23.46 6.85 -0.29
CA GLY A 204 23.46 7.16 -1.72
C GLY A 204 24.01 6.05 -2.60
N ASP A 205 24.57 4.99 -2.06
CA ASP A 205 25.09 3.82 -2.76
C ASP A 205 24.48 2.50 -2.23
N ASN A 206 24.76 1.40 -2.92
CA ASN A 206 24.31 0.07 -2.49
C ASN A 206 25.39 -0.67 -1.69
N SER A 207 26.07 -0.01 -0.77
CA SER A 207 27.05 -0.65 0.12
C SER A 207 26.38 -1.36 1.30
N VAL A 208 27.09 -2.31 1.90
CA VAL A 208 26.64 -2.98 3.13
C VAL A 208 26.43 -1.96 4.26
N LEU A 209 27.32 -0.96 4.34
CA LEU A 209 27.23 0.08 5.36
C LEU A 209 25.99 0.97 5.17
N ALA A 210 25.69 1.36 3.92
CA ALA A 210 24.49 2.13 3.60
C ALA A 210 23.20 1.38 3.94
N ASN A 211 23.15 0.08 3.62
CA ASN A 211 22.00 -0.77 3.97
C ASN A 211 21.87 -0.98 5.49
N LEU A 212 22.97 -1.17 6.22
CA LEU A 212 22.95 -1.25 7.68
C LEU A 212 22.52 0.07 8.32
N ALA A 213 23.03 1.20 7.83
CA ALA A 213 22.62 2.52 8.32
C ALA A 213 21.13 2.77 8.10
N ALA A 214 20.59 2.35 6.96
CA ALA A 214 19.17 2.44 6.66
C ALA A 214 18.31 1.58 7.60
N VAL A 215 18.73 0.35 7.88
CA VAL A 215 18.07 -0.53 8.89
C VAL A 215 18.13 0.12 10.28
N ALA A 216 19.30 0.60 10.71
CA ALA A 216 19.45 1.25 12.01
C ALA A 216 18.56 2.51 12.13
N PHE A 217 18.44 3.27 11.05
CA PHE A 217 17.54 4.42 10.97
C PHE A 217 16.08 3.99 11.18
N GLY A 218 15.62 2.91 10.50
CA GLY A 218 14.26 2.36 10.65
C GLY A 218 13.96 1.93 12.09
N VAL A 219 14.95 1.36 12.79
CA VAL A 219 14.79 0.98 14.21
C VAL A 219 14.48 2.17 15.11
N VAL A 220 15.09 3.32 14.84
CA VAL A 220 14.97 4.53 15.68
C VAL A 220 13.76 5.38 15.26
N MET A 221 13.55 5.50 13.95
CA MET A 221 12.53 6.36 13.36
C MET A 221 11.33 5.53 12.93
N TYR A 222 10.55 5.05 13.90
CA TYR A 222 9.32 4.33 13.64
C TYR A 222 8.27 5.27 13.02
N PHE A 223 7.97 5.03 11.74
CA PHE A 223 6.87 5.70 11.06
C PHE A 223 5.65 4.78 11.00
N PRO A 224 4.43 5.34 11.20
CA PRO A 224 3.22 4.57 10.92
C PRO A 224 3.21 4.11 9.46
N THR A 225 2.86 2.87 9.19
CA THR A 225 2.87 2.22 7.85
C THR A 225 2.25 3.07 6.73
N LEU A 226 1.24 3.88 7.07
CA LEU A 226 0.58 4.78 6.11
C LEU A 226 1.45 5.97 5.68
N VAL A 227 2.46 6.32 6.47
CA VAL A 227 3.37 7.44 6.20
C VAL A 227 4.66 6.95 5.53
N GLU A 228 4.94 5.65 5.57
CA GLU A 228 6.14 5.06 4.96
C GLU A 228 6.27 5.39 3.47
N VAL A 229 5.17 5.36 2.71
CA VAL A 229 5.22 5.62 1.26
C VAL A 229 5.67 7.07 0.94
N PRO A 230 5.07 8.12 1.54
CA PRO A 230 5.58 9.48 1.38
C PRO A 230 7.03 9.66 1.84
N VAL A 231 7.42 9.02 2.95
CA VAL A 231 8.79 9.05 3.48
C VAL A 231 9.76 8.35 2.52
N ALA A 232 9.40 7.18 2.01
CA ALA A 232 10.19 6.46 1.02
C ALA A 232 10.40 7.30 -0.26
N ARG A 233 9.35 7.97 -0.73
CA ARG A 233 9.45 8.87 -1.88
C ARG A 233 10.39 10.04 -1.58
N LEU A 234 10.26 10.66 -0.41
CA LEU A 234 11.16 11.73 0.02
C LEU A 234 12.63 11.29 -0.03
N PHE A 235 12.97 10.12 0.51
CA PHE A 235 14.34 9.64 0.52
C PHE A 235 14.88 9.34 -0.87
N LEU A 236 14.06 8.77 -1.77
CA LEU A 236 14.44 8.61 -3.18
C LEU A 236 14.72 9.96 -3.86
N ASP A 237 13.85 10.93 -3.65
CA ASP A 237 13.99 12.27 -4.24
C ASP A 237 15.24 13.00 -3.69
N LEU A 238 15.63 12.74 -2.44
CA LEU A 238 16.86 13.25 -1.83
C LEU A 238 18.12 12.46 -2.25
N GLY A 239 17.96 11.42 -3.07
CA GLY A 239 19.05 10.66 -3.66
C GLY A 239 19.50 9.44 -2.85
N MET A 240 18.63 8.90 -1.99
CA MET A 240 18.83 7.58 -1.36
C MET A 240 18.77 6.49 -2.43
N HIS A 241 19.71 5.56 -2.38
CA HIS A 241 19.74 4.43 -3.30
C HIS A 241 18.57 3.46 -3.00
N PRO A 242 17.92 2.84 -4.03
CA PRO A 242 16.81 1.91 -3.83
C PRO A 242 17.11 0.69 -2.95
N GLY A 243 18.36 0.23 -2.91
CA GLY A 243 18.79 -0.86 -2.03
C GLY A 243 18.62 -0.54 -0.56
N PRO A 244 19.32 0.46 0.00
CA PRO A 244 19.14 0.92 1.37
C PRO A 244 17.68 1.31 1.69
N LEU A 245 16.96 1.89 0.73
CA LEU A 245 15.55 2.19 0.93
C LEU A 245 14.71 0.94 1.18
N LEU A 246 14.92 -0.13 0.39
CA LEU A 246 14.22 -1.39 0.63
C LEU A 246 14.61 -2.00 1.98
N ALA A 247 15.89 -1.95 2.34
CA ALA A 247 16.37 -2.44 3.64
C ALA A 247 15.68 -1.72 4.81
N TYR A 248 15.55 -0.38 4.72
CA TYR A 248 14.77 0.43 5.66
C TYR A 248 13.31 -0.01 5.72
N LEU A 249 12.59 -0.06 4.59
CA LEU A 249 11.16 -0.41 4.53
C LEU A 249 10.86 -1.81 5.05
N MET A 250 11.79 -2.76 4.91
CA MET A 250 11.64 -4.11 5.46
C MET A 250 11.91 -4.16 6.97
N ALA A 251 12.81 -3.32 7.46
CA ALA A 251 13.19 -3.31 8.87
C ALA A 251 12.20 -2.52 9.74
N ASP A 252 11.68 -1.39 9.25
CA ASP A 252 10.88 -0.42 10.01
C ASP A 252 9.67 -1.04 10.73
N PRO A 253 8.75 -1.80 10.09
CA PRO A 253 7.58 -2.35 10.77
C PRO A 253 7.93 -3.44 11.79
N GLU A 254 9.05 -4.17 11.60
CA GLU A 254 9.41 -5.33 12.41
C GLU A 254 10.38 -4.98 13.55
N LEU A 255 11.27 -4.02 13.33
CA LEU A 255 12.38 -3.69 14.24
C LEU A 255 12.19 -2.36 14.98
N SER A 256 10.95 -1.86 15.11
CA SER A 256 10.75 -0.68 15.96
C SER A 256 11.20 -0.95 17.41
N LEU A 257 11.73 0.07 18.08
CA LEU A 257 12.18 -0.04 19.47
C LEU A 257 11.08 -0.63 20.37
N GLN A 258 9.83 -0.23 20.14
CA GLN A 258 8.65 -0.74 20.86
C GLN A 258 8.42 -2.23 20.60
N SER A 259 8.48 -2.67 19.35
CA SER A 259 8.33 -4.09 18.97
C SER A 259 9.41 -4.94 19.58
N MET A 260 10.68 -4.49 19.55
CA MET A 260 11.80 -5.21 20.14
C MET A 260 11.66 -5.37 21.65
N LEU A 261 11.21 -4.33 22.37
CA LEU A 261 10.96 -4.41 23.81
C LEU A 261 9.83 -5.39 24.12
N MET A 262 8.75 -5.36 23.34
CA MET A 262 7.61 -6.26 23.51
C MET A 262 8.02 -7.72 23.25
N VAL A 263 8.69 -8.01 22.15
CA VAL A 263 9.21 -9.33 21.81
C VAL A 263 10.17 -9.82 22.90
N GLY A 264 11.07 -8.94 23.37
CA GLY A 264 11.99 -9.26 24.45
C GLY A 264 11.31 -9.63 25.77
N ALA A 265 10.19 -8.99 26.07
CA ALA A 265 9.39 -9.31 27.26
C ALA A 265 8.69 -10.68 27.16
N VAL A 266 8.27 -11.07 25.95
CA VAL A 266 7.50 -12.32 25.73
C VAL A 266 8.43 -13.53 25.57
N ILE A 267 9.46 -13.46 24.74
CA ILE A 267 10.33 -14.62 24.41
C ILE A 267 11.72 -14.60 25.08
N GLY A 268 12.00 -13.54 25.82
CA GLY A 268 13.28 -13.34 26.51
C GLY A 268 14.35 -12.65 25.64
N ARG A 269 15.27 -11.95 26.29
CA ARG A 269 16.26 -11.06 25.65
C ARG A 269 17.15 -11.76 24.62
N THR A 270 17.64 -12.97 24.91
CA THR A 270 18.54 -13.70 24.00
C THR A 270 17.82 -14.08 22.69
N LYS A 271 16.58 -14.58 22.77
CA LYS A 271 15.80 -14.94 21.59
C LYS A 271 15.37 -13.70 20.81
N ALA A 272 15.03 -12.61 21.52
CA ALA A 272 14.71 -11.33 20.90
C ALA A 272 15.92 -10.75 20.15
N ALA A 273 17.12 -10.80 20.73
CA ALA A 273 18.34 -10.37 20.05
C ALA A 273 18.63 -11.20 18.78
N ALA A 274 18.44 -12.51 18.84
CA ALA A 274 18.54 -13.36 17.65
C ALA A 274 17.50 -13.01 16.57
N TYR A 275 16.26 -12.74 16.97
CA TYR A 275 15.21 -12.27 16.07
C TYR A 275 15.60 -10.95 15.40
N VAL A 276 16.01 -9.96 16.16
CA VAL A 276 16.46 -8.64 15.65
C VAL A 276 17.62 -8.80 14.67
N ALA A 277 18.63 -9.61 15.03
CA ALA A 277 19.78 -9.85 14.16
C ALA A 277 19.39 -10.55 12.84
N LEU A 278 18.46 -11.50 12.89
CA LEU A 278 17.95 -12.18 11.69
C LEU A 278 17.15 -11.23 10.80
N VAL A 279 16.20 -10.48 11.35
CA VAL A 279 15.39 -9.53 10.56
C VAL A 279 16.29 -8.45 9.96
N ALA A 280 17.19 -7.86 10.75
CA ALA A 280 18.15 -6.88 10.24
C ALA A 280 19.03 -7.46 9.12
N GLY A 281 19.56 -8.67 9.32
CA GLY A 281 20.38 -9.37 8.33
C GLY A 281 19.60 -9.63 7.03
N PHE A 282 18.37 -10.12 7.12
CA PHE A 282 17.52 -10.33 5.94
C PHE A 282 17.16 -9.03 5.24
N SER A 283 16.87 -7.96 5.98
CA SER A 283 16.59 -6.63 5.43
C SER A 283 17.80 -6.09 4.64
N VAL A 284 19.00 -6.21 5.20
CA VAL A 284 20.25 -5.81 4.51
C VAL A 284 20.48 -6.64 3.26
N VAL A 285 20.33 -7.96 3.33
CA VAL A 285 20.51 -8.84 2.17
C VAL A 285 19.49 -8.52 1.07
N ALA A 286 18.23 -8.33 1.43
CA ALA A 286 17.19 -7.95 0.48
C ALA A 286 17.48 -6.59 -0.17
N GLY A 287 17.93 -5.60 0.61
CA GLY A 287 18.35 -4.30 0.12
C GLY A 287 19.51 -4.41 -0.87
N LEU A 288 20.56 -5.15 -0.52
CA LEU A 288 21.72 -5.36 -1.39
C LEU A 288 21.34 -6.05 -2.72
N LEU A 289 20.48 -7.06 -2.66
CA LEU A 289 19.99 -7.76 -3.85
C LEU A 289 19.15 -6.85 -4.75
N HIS A 290 18.23 -6.09 -4.14
CA HIS A 290 17.39 -5.15 -4.88
C HIS A 290 18.20 -4.03 -5.50
N GLY A 291 19.15 -3.46 -4.76
CA GLY A 291 20.05 -2.43 -5.26
C GLY A 291 20.92 -2.95 -6.41
N ALA A 292 21.49 -4.16 -6.28
CA ALA A 292 22.28 -4.78 -7.34
C ALA A 292 21.44 -5.03 -8.61
N ALA A 293 20.20 -5.47 -8.48
CA ALA A 293 19.28 -5.62 -9.61
C ALA A 293 18.96 -4.25 -10.25
N HIS A 294 18.74 -3.22 -9.44
CA HIS A 294 18.53 -1.86 -9.93
C HIS A 294 19.74 -1.34 -10.72
N ASP A 295 20.96 -1.66 -10.28
CA ASP A 295 22.23 -1.31 -10.95
C ASP A 295 22.52 -2.18 -12.19
N GLY A 296 21.60 -3.07 -12.56
CA GLY A 296 21.68 -3.90 -13.78
C GLY A 296 22.44 -5.22 -13.61
N ALA A 297 22.67 -5.69 -12.40
CA ALA A 297 23.29 -6.97 -12.13
C ALA A 297 22.30 -8.13 -12.38
N ARG A 298 22.35 -8.76 -13.55
CA ARG A 298 21.44 -9.85 -13.97
C ARG A 298 21.38 -11.04 -13.01
N TRP A 299 22.47 -11.33 -12.30
CA TRP A 299 22.48 -12.40 -11.30
C TRP A 299 21.53 -12.13 -10.13
N ALA A 300 21.39 -10.85 -9.73
CA ALA A 300 20.50 -10.44 -8.66
C ALA A 300 19.03 -10.65 -9.04
N ASP A 301 18.65 -10.34 -10.28
CA ASP A 301 17.32 -10.64 -10.80
C ASP A 301 17.02 -12.15 -10.71
N GLY A 302 17.96 -12.99 -11.11
CA GLY A 302 17.81 -14.43 -11.01
C GLY A 302 17.56 -14.92 -9.59
N VAL A 303 18.26 -14.37 -8.60
CA VAL A 303 18.07 -14.70 -7.19
C VAL A 303 16.70 -14.22 -6.69
N ILE A 304 16.31 -12.98 -7.02
CA ILE A 304 15.02 -12.39 -6.61
C ILE A 304 13.85 -13.23 -7.15
N TYR A 305 13.88 -13.62 -8.41
CA TYR A 305 12.81 -14.43 -9.01
C TYR A 305 12.80 -15.89 -8.53
N ALA A 306 13.94 -16.45 -8.14
CA ALA A 306 14.04 -17.80 -7.61
C ALA A 306 13.63 -17.89 -6.12
N ALA A 307 13.84 -16.82 -5.34
CA ALA A 307 13.62 -16.81 -3.89
C ALA A 307 12.22 -17.25 -3.46
N PRO A 308 11.10 -16.79 -4.05
CA PRO A 308 9.76 -17.26 -3.68
C PRO A 308 9.56 -18.75 -3.88
N GLY A 309 10.11 -19.31 -4.98
CA GLY A 309 10.05 -20.75 -5.25
C GLY A 309 10.85 -21.56 -4.23
N VAL A 310 12.05 -21.12 -3.89
CA VAL A 310 12.89 -21.76 -2.86
C VAL A 310 12.21 -21.70 -1.50
N LEU A 311 11.67 -20.55 -1.10
CA LEU A 311 10.94 -20.39 0.16
C LEU A 311 9.70 -21.29 0.22
N ALA A 312 8.93 -21.38 -0.87
CA ALA A 312 7.79 -22.28 -0.96
C ALA A 312 8.19 -23.75 -0.81
N LEU A 313 9.30 -24.16 -1.43
CA LEU A 313 9.84 -25.52 -1.29
C LEU A 313 10.31 -25.80 0.15
N VAL A 314 11.03 -24.88 0.76
CA VAL A 314 11.50 -24.99 2.16
C VAL A 314 10.31 -25.10 3.11
N PHE A 315 9.31 -24.23 2.94
CA PHE A 315 8.09 -24.25 3.76
C PHE A 315 7.32 -25.56 3.57
N PHE A 316 7.16 -26.04 2.34
CA PHE A 316 6.51 -27.31 2.04
C PHE A 316 7.26 -28.49 2.65
N ALA A 317 8.60 -28.50 2.54
CA ALA A 317 9.44 -29.55 3.14
C ALA A 317 9.33 -29.54 4.68
N ALA A 318 9.39 -28.36 5.31
CA ALA A 318 9.23 -28.22 6.75
C ALA A 318 7.83 -28.67 7.22
N TRP A 319 6.78 -28.27 6.51
CA TRP A 319 5.40 -28.70 6.80
C TRP A 319 5.23 -30.23 6.67
N ARG A 320 5.81 -30.83 5.62
CA ARG A 320 5.79 -32.29 5.43
C ARG A 320 6.57 -33.02 6.51
N ALA A 321 7.71 -32.47 6.95
CA ALA A 321 8.49 -33.03 8.05
C ALA A 321 7.75 -32.93 9.41
N GLY A 322 7.07 -31.81 9.66
CA GLY A 322 6.26 -31.61 10.86
C GLY A 322 5.08 -32.59 10.92
N ARG A 323 4.41 -32.87 9.80
CA ARG A 323 3.35 -33.88 9.73
C ARG A 323 3.83 -35.31 10.05
N ARG A 324 5.07 -35.64 9.67
CA ARG A 324 5.67 -36.96 10.00
C ARG A 324 6.01 -37.13 11.47
N ARG A 325 6.21 -36.02 12.21
CA ARG A 325 6.50 -36.01 13.65
C ARG A 325 5.27 -35.92 14.55
N ALA A 326 4.09 -35.67 14.00
CA ALA A 326 2.85 -35.73 14.73
C ALA A 326 2.52 -37.22 15.00
N VAL A 327 3.07 -37.74 16.06
CA VAL A 327 2.72 -39.06 16.62
C VAL A 327 1.22 -39.03 16.94
N PRO A 328 0.44 -40.02 16.52
CA PRO A 328 -1.00 -40.02 16.78
C PRO A 328 -1.24 -40.12 18.29
N VAL A 329 -1.72 -39.04 18.89
CA VAL A 329 -2.11 -38.94 20.30
C VAL A 329 -3.18 -40.01 20.68
N ARG A 330 -3.79 -40.67 19.69
CA ARG A 330 -4.73 -41.79 19.87
C ARG A 330 -4.09 -43.08 20.37
N ALA A 331 -2.78 -43.29 20.19
CA ALA A 331 -2.13 -44.51 20.69
C ALA A 331 -1.85 -44.47 22.21
N ALA A 332 -1.59 -43.29 22.76
CA ALA A 332 -1.31 -43.13 24.20
C ALA A 332 -2.58 -43.28 25.08
N ALA A 333 -3.75 -42.91 24.53
CA ALA A 333 -5.02 -43.02 25.26
C ALA A 333 -5.53 -44.48 25.34
N ALA A 334 -5.17 -45.31 24.37
CA ALA A 334 -5.58 -46.75 24.37
C ALA A 334 -4.78 -47.59 25.37
N THR A 335 -3.52 -47.18 25.68
CA THR A 335 -2.68 -47.92 26.64
C THR A 335 -3.06 -47.62 28.09
N GLN A 336 -3.66 -46.45 28.38
CA GLN A 336 -4.13 -46.11 29.72
C GLN A 336 -5.53 -46.66 30.08
N ALA A 337 -6.29 -47.11 29.10
CA ALA A 337 -7.62 -47.68 29.33
C ALA A 337 -7.61 -49.19 29.59
N GLY A 338 -6.47 -49.88 29.41
CA GLY A 338 -6.30 -51.33 29.60
C GLY A 338 -5.79 -51.75 30.97
N ASP A 339 -5.40 -50.84 31.85
CA ASP A 339 -4.82 -51.14 33.16
C ASP A 339 -5.67 -50.56 34.31
N ARG A 340 -6.93 -50.95 34.37
CA ARG A 340 -7.72 -50.86 35.61
C ARG A 340 -8.28 -52.20 35.93
N PRO A 341 -7.95 -52.78 37.13
CA PRO A 341 -8.45 -54.03 37.62
C PRO A 341 -9.95 -53.96 37.95
#